data_9539f77bb9898b623656fad0d39a4d17
#
_entry.id   9539f77bb9898b623656fad0d39a4d17
#
_cell.length_a   1.000
_cell.length_b   1.000
_cell.length_c   1.000
_cell.angle_alpha   90.00
_cell.angle_beta   90.00
_cell.angle_gamma   90.00
#
_symmetry.space_group_name_H-M   'P 1'
#
loop_
_entity.id
_entity.type
_entity.pdbx_description
1 polymer ?
#
loop_
_entity_poly.entity_id
_entity_poly.type
_entity_poly.pdbx_seq_one_letter_code
_entity_poly.pdbx_strand_id
1 'polypeptide(L)'
;MDLIEKARTVVGIEASQLNRLAERLDENFSKALGALKETLKGGYKIVVIGVGKSEHIGNKFVATLNSTGATTVSLNCQNALHGDLGILSVGDLVIALSHSGETSEMIRLLPHAKKRASQIITITGDTSSTLAKHSDIVLDTHVEQEACPLQLAPTSSSTNMLVLCDALAMVLLEQRGFHSKDFAELHPGGSLGKYLLNRVSDIMRTGSTFAKVPTTSLVQESVLAMLECRAGAAVIVDFNGKLAGIFTHGDFVRSYQTNREIGDTPVSDHMTTDPITVHENDLAAEVVRILREHRVDDLVVINNAGEAIGLVDVQDLARHGLS
;
A
#
# COMPACT_ATOMS: atom_id res chain seq x y z
N MET A 1 -15.83 2.81 39.58
CA MET A 1 -15.57 3.40 38.22
C MET A 1 -15.87 2.31 37.21
N ASP A 2 -16.68 2.62 36.22
CA ASP A 2 -17.02 1.71 35.12
C ASP A 2 -15.75 1.31 34.34
N LEU A 3 -15.72 0.08 33.80
CA LEU A 3 -14.58 -0.43 33.02
C LEU A 3 -14.31 0.44 31.78
N ILE A 4 -15.38 0.96 31.16
CA ILE A 4 -15.26 1.87 30.00
C ILE A 4 -14.59 3.18 30.40
N GLU A 5 -14.95 3.75 31.55
CA GLU A 5 -14.32 4.98 32.04
C GLU A 5 -12.83 4.78 32.39
N LYS A 6 -12.46 3.61 32.90
CA LYS A 6 -11.03 3.26 33.07
C LYS A 6 -10.29 3.18 31.75
N ALA A 7 -10.89 2.55 30.74
CA ALA A 7 -10.30 2.46 29.42
C ALA A 7 -10.14 3.86 28.77
N ARG A 8 -11.15 4.72 28.87
CA ARG A 8 -11.09 6.11 28.40
C ARG A 8 -9.96 6.90 29.08
N THR A 9 -9.76 6.67 30.39
CA THR A 9 -8.67 7.31 31.14
C THR A 9 -7.32 6.90 30.58
N VAL A 10 -7.08 5.60 30.29
CA VAL A 10 -5.82 5.12 29.71
C VAL A 10 -5.59 5.78 28.36
N VAL A 11 -6.59 5.76 27.47
CA VAL A 11 -6.49 6.40 26.12
C VAL A 11 -6.23 7.91 26.26
N GLY A 12 -6.91 8.58 27.19
CA GLY A 12 -6.73 10.02 27.42
C GLY A 12 -5.33 10.39 27.90
N ILE A 13 -4.72 9.57 28.77
CA ILE A 13 -3.33 9.76 29.23
C ILE A 13 -2.38 9.65 28.03
N GLU A 14 -2.45 8.57 27.24
CA GLU A 14 -1.57 8.39 26.09
C GLU A 14 -1.74 9.52 25.05
N ALA A 15 -2.96 9.91 24.74
CA ALA A 15 -3.23 11.02 23.83
C ALA A 15 -2.63 12.35 24.32
N SER A 16 -2.69 12.62 25.63
CA SER A 16 -2.05 13.79 26.24
C SER A 16 -0.52 13.78 26.05
N GLN A 17 0.12 12.62 26.23
CA GLN A 17 1.57 12.51 26.05
C GLN A 17 1.98 12.66 24.58
N LEU A 18 1.15 12.21 23.63
CA LEU A 18 1.36 12.44 22.19
C LEU A 18 1.29 13.92 21.81
N ASN A 19 0.34 14.68 22.37
CA ASN A 19 0.26 16.13 22.14
C ASN A 19 1.55 16.83 22.62
N ARG A 20 2.06 16.45 23.79
CA ARG A 20 3.33 16.96 24.32
C ARG A 20 4.53 16.55 23.47
N LEU A 21 4.53 15.35 22.88
CA LEU A 21 5.55 14.93 21.92
C LEU A 21 5.56 15.87 20.72
N ALA A 22 4.39 16.18 20.14
CA ALA A 22 4.27 17.06 18.99
C ALA A 22 4.82 18.49 19.28
N GLU A 23 4.56 19.01 20.48
CA GLU A 23 5.07 20.32 20.92
C GLU A 23 6.61 20.33 21.11
N ARG A 24 7.23 19.20 21.39
CA ARG A 24 8.68 19.07 21.60
C ARG A 24 9.50 18.76 20.34
N LEU A 25 8.84 18.51 19.19
CA LEU A 25 9.57 18.32 17.94
C LEU A 25 10.37 19.58 17.60
N ASP A 26 11.67 19.39 17.41
CA ASP A 26 12.63 20.46 17.21
C ASP A 26 13.51 20.23 15.97
N GLU A 27 14.58 21.02 15.84
CA GLU A 27 15.53 20.92 14.73
C GLU A 27 16.23 19.55 14.64
N ASN A 28 16.28 18.78 15.73
CA ASN A 28 16.91 17.45 15.71
C ASN A 28 16.07 16.48 14.85
N PHE A 29 14.73 16.67 14.78
CA PHE A 29 13.90 15.91 13.87
C PHE A 29 14.29 16.17 12.41
N SER A 30 14.51 17.42 12.02
CA SER A 30 14.96 17.79 10.68
C SER A 30 16.37 17.27 10.38
N LYS A 31 17.29 17.31 11.35
CA LYS A 31 18.64 16.74 11.21
C LYS A 31 18.60 15.22 11.03
N ALA A 32 17.74 14.53 11.78
CA ALA A 32 17.53 13.09 11.65
C ALA A 32 17.02 12.72 10.26
N LEU A 33 16.01 13.43 9.74
CA LEU A 33 15.52 13.24 8.37
C LEU A 33 16.60 13.47 7.31
N GLY A 34 17.41 14.52 7.47
CA GLY A 34 18.54 14.78 6.60
C GLY A 34 19.54 13.64 6.58
N ALA A 35 19.91 13.13 7.77
CA ALA A 35 20.81 11.99 7.91
C ALA A 35 20.27 10.72 7.25
N LEU A 36 18.99 10.40 7.46
CA LEU A 36 18.32 9.26 6.81
C LEU A 36 18.35 9.39 5.30
N LYS A 37 18.01 10.55 4.78
CA LYS A 37 17.97 10.83 3.34
C LYS A 37 19.35 10.68 2.68
N GLU A 38 20.38 11.26 3.28
CA GLU A 38 21.75 11.18 2.77
C GLU A 38 22.31 9.76 2.84
N THR A 39 22.00 9.00 3.90
CA THR A 39 22.37 7.59 4.00
C THR A 39 21.81 6.77 2.84
N LEU A 40 20.51 6.90 2.59
CA LEU A 40 19.82 6.17 1.51
C LEU A 40 20.30 6.61 0.13
N LYS A 41 20.55 7.92 -0.07
CA LYS A 41 21.09 8.46 -1.32
C LYS A 41 22.50 7.93 -1.60
N GLY A 42 23.29 7.69 -0.56
CA GLY A 42 24.62 7.09 -0.66
C GLY A 42 24.63 5.59 -0.94
N GLY A 43 23.45 4.95 -1.04
CA GLY A 43 23.31 3.50 -1.24
C GLY A 43 23.54 2.67 0.03
N TYR A 44 23.58 3.32 1.19
CA TYR A 44 23.71 2.68 2.51
C TYR A 44 22.31 2.38 3.08
N LYS A 45 22.28 1.57 4.14
CA LYS A 45 21.04 1.20 4.82
C LYS A 45 20.93 1.82 6.21
N ILE A 46 19.72 1.79 6.72
CA ILE A 46 19.40 2.15 8.10
C ILE A 46 19.40 0.86 8.93
N VAL A 47 20.06 0.87 10.09
CA VAL A 47 20.10 -0.25 11.02
C VAL A 47 19.40 0.18 12.31
N VAL A 48 18.28 -0.46 12.63
CA VAL A 48 17.50 -0.15 13.84
C VAL A 48 17.86 -1.15 14.92
N ILE A 49 18.20 -0.64 16.11
CA ILE A 49 18.50 -1.45 17.28
C ILE A 49 17.58 -1.10 18.44
N GLY A 50 17.16 -2.12 19.19
CA GLY A 50 16.31 -1.97 20.38
C GLY A 50 16.34 -3.25 21.22
N VAL A 51 15.76 -3.20 22.42
CA VAL A 51 15.62 -4.36 23.31
C VAL A 51 14.19 -4.42 23.85
N GLY A 52 13.61 -5.63 23.89
CA GLY A 52 12.27 -5.86 24.43
C GLY A 52 11.17 -5.10 23.66
N LYS A 53 10.37 -4.28 24.37
CA LYS A 53 9.26 -3.53 23.73
C LYS A 53 9.77 -2.52 22.68
N SER A 54 10.91 -1.88 22.93
CA SER A 54 11.55 -0.98 21.97
C SER A 54 11.99 -1.72 20.70
N GLU A 55 12.43 -2.99 20.79
CA GLU A 55 12.72 -3.83 19.62
C GLU A 55 11.48 -4.12 18.80
N HIS A 56 10.32 -4.41 19.42
CA HIS A 56 9.08 -4.62 18.70
C HIS A 56 8.63 -3.36 17.93
N ILE A 57 8.79 -2.18 18.54
CA ILE A 57 8.54 -0.90 17.87
C ILE A 57 9.55 -0.71 16.72
N GLY A 58 10.83 -1.00 16.98
CA GLY A 58 11.88 -0.96 15.98
C GLY A 58 11.58 -1.86 14.76
N ASN A 59 11.11 -3.07 14.99
CA ASN A 59 10.72 -3.99 13.93
C ASN A 59 9.53 -3.46 13.09
N LYS A 60 8.53 -2.82 13.75
CA LYS A 60 7.45 -2.13 13.04
C LYS A 60 8.00 -0.97 12.20
N PHE A 61 8.92 -0.18 12.73
CA PHE A 61 9.56 0.92 12.02
C PHE A 61 10.34 0.42 10.80
N VAL A 62 11.14 -0.64 10.95
CA VAL A 62 11.84 -1.32 9.85
C VAL A 62 10.86 -1.75 8.74
N ALA A 63 9.76 -2.40 9.12
CA ALA A 63 8.74 -2.83 8.17
C ALA A 63 8.12 -1.63 7.42
N THR A 64 7.82 -0.53 8.13
CA THR A 64 7.28 0.70 7.54
C THR A 64 8.27 1.35 6.57
N LEU A 65 9.55 1.48 6.95
CA LEU A 65 10.59 2.05 6.10
C LEU A 65 10.82 1.20 4.83
N ASN A 66 10.91 -0.12 4.97
CA ASN A 66 11.06 -1.01 3.81
C ASN A 66 9.86 -0.94 2.87
N SER A 67 8.65 -0.89 3.41
CA SER A 67 7.42 -0.76 2.60
C SER A 67 7.30 0.58 1.88
N THR A 68 8.09 1.57 2.29
CA THR A 68 8.20 2.90 1.68
C THR A 68 9.53 3.10 0.94
N GLY A 69 10.22 2.00 0.59
CA GLY A 69 11.42 2.01 -0.23
C GLY A 69 12.70 2.51 0.46
N ALA A 70 12.70 2.60 1.80
CA ALA A 70 13.88 2.95 2.58
C ALA A 70 14.55 1.68 3.12
N THR A 71 15.64 1.25 2.51
CA THR A 71 16.36 0.01 2.88
C THR A 71 16.77 0.03 4.34
N THR A 72 16.13 -0.82 5.14
CA THR A 72 16.29 -0.83 6.59
C THR A 72 16.33 -2.26 7.13
N VAL A 73 17.15 -2.51 8.14
CA VAL A 73 17.24 -3.81 8.82
C VAL A 73 17.17 -3.63 10.32
N SER A 74 16.62 -4.64 11.02
CA SER A 74 16.69 -4.73 12.47
C SER A 74 17.93 -5.51 12.89
N LEU A 75 18.64 -5.05 13.92
CA LEU A 75 19.77 -5.74 14.51
C LEU A 75 19.52 -5.95 15.99
N ASN A 76 19.41 -7.21 16.41
CA ASN A 76 19.29 -7.56 17.80
C ASN A 76 20.62 -7.34 18.53
N CYS A 77 20.60 -6.61 19.67
CA CYS A 77 21.82 -6.23 20.40
C CYS A 77 22.62 -7.43 20.94
N GLN A 78 21.95 -8.51 21.36
CA GLN A 78 22.64 -9.69 21.87
C GLN A 78 23.34 -10.44 20.73
N ASN A 79 22.63 -10.67 19.63
CA ASN A 79 23.20 -11.35 18.45
C ASN A 79 24.32 -10.51 17.84
N ALA A 80 24.22 -9.18 17.83
CA ALA A 80 25.27 -8.30 17.35
C ALA A 80 26.60 -8.52 18.08
N LEU A 81 26.56 -8.72 19.39
CA LEU A 81 27.75 -9.00 20.19
C LEU A 81 28.35 -10.40 19.94
N HIS A 82 27.62 -11.27 19.26
CA HIS A 82 28.01 -12.65 18.95
C HIS A 82 28.18 -12.94 17.45
N GLY A 83 28.28 -11.90 16.60
CA GLY A 83 28.62 -12.03 15.18
C GLY A 83 27.76 -11.23 14.24
N ASP A 84 26.46 -10.97 14.55
CA ASP A 84 25.54 -10.25 13.68
C ASP A 84 25.90 -8.77 13.49
N LEU A 85 26.91 -8.25 14.24
CA LEU A 85 27.49 -6.93 13.95
C LEU A 85 27.99 -6.81 12.50
N GLY A 86 28.24 -7.93 11.83
CA GLY A 86 28.53 -7.99 10.40
C GLY A 86 27.44 -7.41 9.48
N ILE A 87 26.19 -7.33 9.96
CA ILE A 87 25.06 -6.69 9.25
C ILE A 87 25.33 -5.19 9.08
N LEU A 88 25.99 -4.55 10.04
CA LEU A 88 26.33 -3.12 9.98
C LEU A 88 27.57 -2.91 9.12
N SER A 89 27.40 -2.27 7.98
CA SER A 89 28.48 -1.90 7.04
C SER A 89 29.02 -0.48 7.37
N VAL A 90 30.22 -0.18 6.87
CA VAL A 90 30.74 1.18 6.99
C VAL A 90 29.89 2.12 6.12
N GLY A 91 29.44 3.21 6.70
CA GLY A 91 28.56 4.19 6.05
C GLY A 91 27.07 4.03 6.36
N ASP A 92 26.65 2.91 6.96
CA ASP A 92 25.27 2.74 7.40
C ASP A 92 24.93 3.71 8.56
N LEU A 93 23.65 4.02 8.72
CA LEU A 93 23.14 4.83 9.82
C LEU A 93 22.49 3.93 10.86
N VAL A 94 22.76 4.17 12.14
CA VAL A 94 22.15 3.43 13.26
C VAL A 94 21.07 4.29 13.94
N ILE A 95 19.89 3.68 14.16
CA ILE A 95 18.84 4.24 15.02
C ILE A 95 18.71 3.36 16.26
N ALA A 96 18.99 3.92 17.43
CA ALA A 96 18.92 3.26 18.73
C ALA A 96 17.63 3.64 19.45
N LEU A 97 16.80 2.66 19.78
CA LEU A 97 15.52 2.83 20.48
C LEU A 97 15.63 2.37 21.92
N SER A 98 15.63 3.31 22.88
CA SER A 98 15.65 2.98 24.30
C SER A 98 15.01 4.08 25.13
N HIS A 99 13.88 3.79 25.78
CA HIS A 99 13.19 4.79 26.61
C HIS A 99 14.08 5.33 27.72
N SER A 100 14.78 4.46 28.46
CA SER A 100 15.71 4.89 29.52
C SER A 100 17.04 5.46 29.02
N GLY A 101 17.44 5.07 27.79
CA GLY A 101 18.75 5.36 27.25
C GLY A 101 19.92 4.69 28.01
N GLU A 102 19.62 3.79 28.96
CA GLU A 102 20.58 3.10 29.83
C GLU A 102 20.55 1.57 29.67
N THR A 103 19.99 1.07 28.55
CA THR A 103 19.93 -0.37 28.25
C THR A 103 21.33 -0.93 28.10
N SER A 104 21.74 -1.83 29.02
CA SER A 104 23.10 -2.35 29.11
C SER A 104 23.64 -2.99 27.84
N GLU A 105 22.83 -3.76 27.15
CA GLU A 105 23.18 -4.42 25.89
C GLU A 105 23.49 -3.38 24.79
N MET A 106 22.71 -2.32 24.72
CA MET A 106 22.90 -1.25 23.74
C MET A 106 24.14 -0.43 24.04
N ILE A 107 24.38 -0.09 25.33
CA ILE A 107 25.60 0.62 25.77
C ILE A 107 26.85 -0.19 25.43
N ARG A 108 26.83 -1.51 25.64
CA ARG A 108 27.94 -2.40 25.25
C ARG A 108 28.16 -2.49 23.74
N LEU A 109 27.10 -2.43 22.94
CA LEU A 109 27.19 -2.46 21.47
C LEU A 109 27.69 -1.14 20.88
N LEU A 110 27.37 -0.01 21.52
CA LEU A 110 27.59 1.35 21.03
C LEU A 110 29.01 1.64 20.53
N PRO A 111 30.11 1.30 21.28
CA PRO A 111 31.47 1.52 20.80
C PRO A 111 31.82 0.76 19.52
N HIS A 112 31.22 -0.39 19.31
CA HIS A 112 31.41 -1.21 18.11
C HIS A 112 30.60 -0.66 16.93
N ALA A 113 29.38 -0.20 17.18
CA ALA A 113 28.53 0.44 16.17
C ALA A 113 29.17 1.74 15.67
N LYS A 114 29.70 2.58 16.56
CA LYS A 114 30.39 3.85 16.22
C LYS A 114 31.57 3.69 15.24
N LYS A 115 32.24 2.56 15.23
CA LYS A 115 33.36 2.30 14.31
C LYS A 115 32.92 2.10 12.86
N ARG A 116 31.65 1.81 12.61
CA ARG A 116 31.08 1.47 11.30
C ARG A 116 29.98 2.44 10.86
N ALA A 117 29.12 2.85 11.79
CA ALA A 117 28.04 3.77 11.50
C ALA A 117 28.57 5.13 11.02
N SER A 118 27.93 5.70 10.02
CA SER A 118 28.15 7.08 9.59
C SER A 118 27.66 8.06 10.66
N GLN A 119 26.51 7.75 11.25
CA GLN A 119 25.91 8.50 12.36
C GLN A 119 25.06 7.55 13.24
N ILE A 120 24.86 7.96 14.49
CA ILE A 120 23.96 7.30 15.42
C ILE A 120 22.88 8.28 15.86
N ILE A 121 21.62 7.92 15.63
CA ILE A 121 20.44 8.63 16.11
C ILE A 121 19.88 7.83 17.28
N THR A 122 19.67 8.47 18.42
CA THR A 122 18.99 7.84 19.58
C THR A 122 17.60 8.43 19.75
N ILE A 123 16.60 7.56 19.88
CA ILE A 123 15.23 7.89 20.25
C ILE A 123 15.05 7.45 21.71
N THR A 124 14.90 8.40 22.62
CA THR A 124 14.92 8.14 24.06
C THR A 124 13.99 9.06 24.85
N GLY A 125 13.53 8.61 26.01
CA GLY A 125 12.80 9.43 26.98
C GLY A 125 13.70 10.21 27.91
N ASP A 126 15.04 9.96 27.90
CA ASP A 126 16.02 10.68 28.68
C ASP A 126 17.19 11.18 27.82
N THR A 127 17.16 12.46 27.49
CA THR A 127 18.17 13.13 26.66
C THR A 127 19.52 13.31 27.40
N SER A 128 19.58 13.05 28.70
CA SER A 128 20.80 13.07 29.50
C SER A 128 21.47 11.70 29.66
N SER A 129 20.84 10.65 29.13
CA SER A 129 21.27 9.25 29.22
C SER A 129 22.60 8.96 28.54
N THR A 130 23.18 7.81 28.88
CA THR A 130 24.44 7.35 28.27
C THR A 130 24.34 7.19 26.76
N LEU A 131 23.24 6.61 26.22
CA LEU A 131 23.03 6.51 24.79
C LEU A 131 22.95 7.90 24.15
N ALA A 132 22.18 8.82 24.73
CA ALA A 132 22.03 10.19 24.23
C ALA A 132 23.37 10.90 24.12
N LYS A 133 24.20 10.88 25.19
CA LYS A 133 25.53 11.52 25.20
C LYS A 133 26.50 10.99 24.16
N HIS A 134 26.30 9.76 23.68
CA HIS A 134 27.17 9.12 22.73
C HIS A 134 26.60 9.08 21.31
N SER A 135 25.45 9.69 21.06
CA SER A 135 24.79 9.77 19.78
C SER A 135 25.03 11.12 19.09
N ASP A 136 24.93 11.14 17.77
CA ASP A 136 25.12 12.34 16.96
C ASP A 136 23.84 13.20 16.94
N ILE A 137 22.68 12.53 17.01
CA ILE A 137 21.36 13.17 17.05
C ILE A 137 20.51 12.46 18.11
N VAL A 138 19.78 13.24 18.89
CA VAL A 138 18.89 12.73 19.93
C VAL A 138 17.49 13.23 19.69
N LEU A 139 16.52 12.31 19.65
CA LEU A 139 15.09 12.59 19.53
C LEU A 139 14.40 12.26 20.85
N ASP A 140 13.76 13.27 21.43
CA ASP A 140 13.11 13.18 22.73
C ASP A 140 11.70 12.60 22.65
N THR A 141 11.49 11.45 23.30
CA THR A 141 10.18 10.80 23.48
C THR A 141 9.73 10.78 24.96
N HIS A 142 10.27 11.68 25.77
CA HIS A 142 9.92 11.78 27.19
C HIS A 142 8.40 11.75 27.42
N VAL A 143 8.00 11.08 28.51
CA VAL A 143 6.62 11.08 29.00
C VAL A 143 6.63 11.47 30.49
N GLU A 144 5.64 12.26 30.91
CA GLU A 144 5.48 12.62 32.31
C GLU A 144 4.87 11.49 33.13
N GLN A 145 4.06 10.63 32.44
CA GLN A 145 3.42 9.49 33.08
C GLN A 145 3.13 8.36 32.11
N GLU A 146 3.22 7.15 32.62
CA GLU A 146 2.66 5.99 31.92
C GLU A 146 1.16 5.88 32.17
N ALA A 147 0.39 5.36 31.22
CA ALA A 147 -1.02 5.07 31.43
C ALA A 147 -1.27 3.83 32.30
N CYS A 148 -0.21 3.07 32.59
CA CYS A 148 -0.24 1.95 33.52
C CYS A 148 -0.54 2.43 34.94
N PRO A 149 -1.58 1.89 35.63
CA PRO A 149 -1.91 2.29 37.00
C PRO A 149 -0.76 2.11 38.03
N LEU A 150 0.15 1.21 37.72
CA LEU A 150 1.35 0.96 38.54
C LEU A 150 2.57 1.80 38.11
N GLN A 151 2.45 2.58 37.04
CA GLN A 151 3.55 3.35 36.43
C GLN A 151 4.79 2.49 36.06
N LEU A 152 4.60 1.17 35.82
CA LEU A 152 5.68 0.22 35.54
C LEU A 152 5.71 -0.29 34.12
N ALA A 153 4.52 -0.54 33.56
CA ALA A 153 4.44 -1.05 32.20
C ALA A 153 4.54 0.09 31.18
N PRO A 154 5.47 0.03 30.22
CA PRO A 154 5.54 0.99 29.12
C PRO A 154 4.23 1.02 28.32
N THR A 155 3.59 2.18 28.28
CA THR A 155 2.36 2.49 27.57
C THR A 155 2.57 3.80 26.80
N SER A 156 2.42 4.94 27.44
CA SER A 156 2.68 6.27 26.84
C SER A 156 4.08 6.37 26.21
N SER A 157 5.10 5.85 26.87
CA SER A 157 6.48 5.86 26.35
C SER A 157 6.63 5.05 25.08
N SER A 158 6.00 3.87 25.01
CA SER A 158 6.02 3.04 23.80
C SER A 158 5.20 3.65 22.68
N THR A 159 4.06 4.28 22.99
CA THR A 159 3.21 4.97 22.03
C THR A 159 3.91 6.21 21.44
N ASN A 160 4.56 7.03 22.27
CA ASN A 160 5.36 8.17 21.78
C ASN A 160 6.48 7.71 20.84
N MET A 161 7.22 6.65 21.22
CA MET A 161 8.27 6.09 20.38
C MET A 161 7.75 5.59 19.04
N LEU A 162 6.62 4.88 19.04
CA LEU A 162 5.97 4.38 17.82
C LEU A 162 5.56 5.52 16.88
N VAL A 163 4.87 6.53 17.42
CA VAL A 163 4.37 7.66 16.63
C VAL A 163 5.51 8.50 16.08
N LEU A 164 6.59 8.71 16.84
CA LEU A 164 7.78 9.40 16.34
C LEU A 164 8.46 8.63 15.19
N CYS A 165 8.56 7.30 15.29
CA CYS A 165 9.05 6.46 14.20
C CYS A 165 8.17 6.57 12.95
N ASP A 166 6.85 6.61 13.11
CA ASP A 166 5.91 6.80 12.00
C ASP A 166 6.05 8.20 11.38
N ALA A 167 6.19 9.23 12.18
CA ALA A 167 6.43 10.59 11.70
C ALA A 167 7.73 10.66 10.86
N LEU A 168 8.82 10.04 11.33
CA LEU A 168 10.08 9.95 10.57
C LEU A 168 9.87 9.23 9.23
N ALA A 169 9.18 8.08 9.23
CA ALA A 169 8.95 7.31 8.02
C ALA A 169 8.09 8.08 7.00
N MET A 170 7.01 8.71 7.43
CA MET A 170 6.08 9.42 6.54
C MET A 170 6.70 10.70 5.97
N VAL A 171 7.39 11.49 6.79
CA VAL A 171 8.07 12.70 6.27
C VAL A 171 9.24 12.33 5.36
N LEU A 172 9.97 11.23 5.66
CA LEU A 172 11.02 10.72 4.78
C LEU A 172 10.47 10.26 3.42
N LEU A 173 9.32 9.58 3.42
CA LEU A 173 8.61 9.15 2.21
C LEU A 173 8.29 10.37 1.32
N GLU A 174 7.70 11.42 1.91
CA GLU A 174 7.35 12.65 1.20
C GLU A 174 8.62 13.35 0.63
N GLN A 175 9.66 13.49 1.45
CA GLN A 175 10.93 14.11 1.07
C GLN A 175 11.70 13.36 -0.05
N ARG A 176 11.42 12.07 -0.22
CA ARG A 176 12.00 11.24 -1.29
C ARG A 176 11.17 11.23 -2.57
N GLY A 177 9.99 11.86 -2.57
CA GLY A 177 9.07 11.85 -3.71
C GLY A 177 8.55 10.43 -4.04
N PHE A 178 8.30 9.61 -3.00
CA PHE A 178 7.78 8.26 -3.15
C PHE A 178 6.28 8.32 -3.45
N HIS A 179 5.88 7.69 -4.55
CA HIS A 179 4.50 7.74 -5.05
C HIS A 179 3.80 6.38 -4.92
N SER A 180 2.49 6.38 -5.15
CA SER A 180 1.66 5.17 -5.10
C SER A 180 2.11 4.07 -6.06
N LYS A 181 2.74 4.43 -7.20
CA LYS A 181 3.32 3.46 -8.13
C LYS A 181 4.51 2.73 -7.51
N ASP A 182 5.39 3.45 -6.81
CA ASP A 182 6.55 2.87 -6.13
C ASP A 182 6.09 1.93 -5.00
N PHE A 183 5.01 2.32 -4.30
CA PHE A 183 4.38 1.48 -3.27
C PHE A 183 3.85 0.17 -3.86
N ALA A 184 3.19 0.25 -5.02
CA ALA A 184 2.66 -0.92 -5.71
C ALA A 184 3.76 -1.90 -6.12
N GLU A 185 4.89 -1.39 -6.64
CA GLU A 185 6.07 -2.20 -7.02
C GLU A 185 6.65 -2.98 -5.82
N LEU A 186 6.61 -2.39 -4.62
CA LEU A 186 7.06 -3.05 -3.39
C LEU A 186 6.01 -3.98 -2.75
N HIS A 187 4.74 -3.90 -3.19
CA HIS A 187 3.62 -4.69 -2.65
C HIS A 187 2.88 -5.47 -3.75
N PRO A 188 3.56 -6.28 -4.60
CA PRO A 188 2.94 -6.90 -5.77
C PRO A 188 1.80 -7.87 -5.43
N GLY A 189 1.80 -8.45 -4.23
CA GLY A 189 0.76 -9.38 -3.76
C GLY A 189 -0.47 -8.70 -3.14
N GLY A 190 -0.41 -7.42 -2.83
CA GLY A 190 -1.51 -6.66 -2.21
C GLY A 190 -2.56 -6.23 -3.23
N SER A 191 -3.80 -5.98 -2.76
CA SER A 191 -4.89 -5.47 -3.61
C SER A 191 -4.51 -4.15 -4.29
N LEU A 192 -3.86 -3.24 -3.56
CA LEU A 192 -3.39 -1.96 -4.10
C LEU A 192 -2.29 -2.16 -5.17
N GLY A 193 -1.38 -3.12 -4.98
CA GLY A 193 -0.35 -3.45 -5.97
C GLY A 193 -0.97 -3.95 -7.27
N LYS A 194 -1.89 -4.90 -7.18
CA LYS A 194 -2.63 -5.42 -8.32
C LYS A 194 -3.42 -4.32 -9.04
N TYR A 195 -4.10 -3.45 -8.27
CA TYR A 195 -4.89 -2.35 -8.80
C TYR A 195 -4.05 -1.35 -9.62
N LEU A 196 -2.83 -1.06 -9.19
CA LEU A 196 -1.96 -0.07 -9.80
C LEU A 196 -0.99 -0.62 -10.86
N LEU A 197 -0.76 -1.94 -10.88
CA LEU A 197 0.21 -2.57 -11.78
C LEU A 197 -0.44 -3.38 -12.89
N ASN A 198 -1.61 -4.00 -12.66
CA ASN A 198 -2.28 -4.80 -13.69
C ASN A 198 -2.77 -3.91 -14.84
N ARG A 199 -2.55 -4.40 -16.06
CA ARG A 199 -3.14 -3.83 -17.26
C ARG A 199 -4.49 -4.48 -17.57
N VAL A 200 -5.25 -3.87 -18.43
CA VAL A 200 -6.51 -4.43 -18.94
C VAL A 200 -6.26 -5.80 -19.57
N SER A 201 -5.17 -5.96 -20.32
CA SER A 201 -4.75 -7.24 -20.91
C SER A 201 -4.58 -8.38 -19.91
N ASP A 202 -4.26 -8.06 -18.62
CA ASP A 202 -4.03 -9.08 -17.59
C ASP A 202 -5.34 -9.59 -16.94
N ILE A 203 -6.44 -8.85 -17.11
CA ILE A 203 -7.72 -9.09 -16.44
C ILE A 203 -8.88 -9.33 -17.41
N MET A 204 -8.73 -9.00 -18.70
CA MET A 204 -9.80 -9.11 -19.70
C MET A 204 -10.08 -10.56 -20.05
N ARG A 205 -11.32 -10.83 -20.42
CA ARG A 205 -11.73 -12.08 -21.07
C ARG A 205 -11.28 -12.08 -22.52
N THR A 206 -10.77 -13.23 -22.99
CA THR A 206 -10.32 -13.43 -24.35
C THR A 206 -10.69 -14.83 -24.85
N GLY A 207 -10.58 -15.08 -26.16
CA GLY A 207 -10.78 -16.41 -26.74
C GLY A 207 -12.15 -17.00 -26.43
N SER A 208 -12.19 -18.19 -25.83
CA SER A 208 -13.43 -18.91 -25.50
C SER A 208 -14.25 -18.34 -24.34
N THR A 209 -13.71 -17.36 -23.62
CA THR A 209 -14.43 -16.67 -22.53
C THR A 209 -14.99 -15.31 -22.95
N PHE A 210 -14.82 -14.95 -24.22
CA PHE A 210 -15.18 -13.67 -24.80
C PHE A 210 -16.29 -13.85 -25.85
N ALA A 211 -17.52 -13.45 -25.52
CA ALA A 211 -18.64 -13.53 -26.42
C ALA A 211 -18.51 -12.49 -27.55
N LYS A 212 -18.15 -12.93 -28.74
CA LYS A 212 -17.93 -12.10 -29.92
C LYS A 212 -18.77 -12.64 -31.09
N VAL A 213 -19.68 -11.84 -31.64
CA VAL A 213 -20.59 -12.23 -32.70
C VAL A 213 -20.64 -11.18 -33.84
N PRO A 214 -20.89 -11.58 -35.08
CA PRO A 214 -21.02 -10.64 -36.20
C PRO A 214 -22.34 -9.84 -36.11
N THR A 215 -22.40 -8.68 -36.77
CA THR A 215 -23.60 -7.84 -36.88
C THR A 215 -24.80 -8.54 -37.49
N THR A 216 -24.58 -9.61 -38.25
CA THR A 216 -25.62 -10.42 -38.91
C THR A 216 -26.25 -11.48 -38.03
N SER A 217 -25.70 -11.71 -36.84
CA SER A 217 -26.23 -12.69 -35.88
C SER A 217 -27.61 -12.29 -35.38
N LEU A 218 -28.42 -13.30 -35.06
CA LEU A 218 -29.70 -13.13 -34.40
C LEU A 218 -29.46 -12.89 -32.87
N VAL A 219 -30.45 -12.27 -32.25
CA VAL A 219 -30.42 -12.04 -30.82
C VAL A 219 -30.28 -13.36 -30.04
N GLN A 220 -30.99 -14.42 -30.40
CA GLN A 220 -30.87 -15.74 -29.75
C GLN A 220 -29.44 -16.31 -29.84
N GLU A 221 -28.75 -16.13 -30.98
CA GLU A 221 -27.37 -16.58 -31.14
C GLU A 221 -26.41 -15.78 -30.24
N SER A 222 -26.66 -14.48 -30.13
CA SER A 222 -25.89 -13.60 -29.24
C SER A 222 -26.08 -13.98 -27.74
N VAL A 223 -27.32 -14.28 -27.36
CA VAL A 223 -27.62 -14.76 -26.00
C VAL A 223 -26.97 -16.12 -25.72
N LEU A 224 -26.96 -17.04 -26.68
CA LEU A 224 -26.26 -18.32 -26.55
C LEU A 224 -24.74 -18.12 -26.38
N ALA A 225 -24.12 -17.24 -27.16
CA ALA A 225 -22.71 -16.92 -27.03
C ALA A 225 -22.40 -16.33 -25.64
N MET A 226 -23.25 -15.43 -25.12
CA MET A 226 -23.12 -14.89 -23.76
C MET A 226 -23.20 -16.01 -22.71
N LEU A 227 -24.15 -16.93 -22.87
CA LEU A 227 -24.32 -18.07 -21.96
C LEU A 227 -23.08 -18.99 -21.94
N GLU A 228 -22.59 -19.37 -23.11
CA GLU A 228 -21.40 -20.24 -23.25
C GLU A 228 -20.16 -19.59 -22.64
N CYS A 229 -19.95 -18.30 -22.85
CA CYS A 229 -18.85 -17.53 -22.29
C CYS A 229 -19.07 -17.11 -20.83
N ARG A 230 -20.27 -17.34 -20.25
CA ARG A 230 -20.67 -16.81 -18.93
C ARG A 230 -20.43 -15.30 -18.81
N ALA A 231 -20.76 -14.56 -19.86
CA ALA A 231 -20.58 -13.13 -19.97
C ALA A 231 -21.91 -12.40 -19.86
N GLY A 232 -21.92 -11.18 -19.29
CA GLY A 232 -23.09 -10.31 -19.22
C GLY A 232 -23.40 -9.61 -20.55
N ALA A 233 -22.46 -9.63 -21.49
CA ALA A 233 -22.56 -8.97 -22.78
C ALA A 233 -21.92 -9.78 -23.91
N ALA A 234 -22.39 -9.54 -25.15
CA ALA A 234 -21.72 -9.94 -26.36
C ALA A 234 -21.20 -8.72 -27.13
N VAL A 235 -19.97 -8.79 -27.60
CA VAL A 235 -19.35 -7.77 -28.43
C VAL A 235 -19.69 -8.04 -29.89
N ILE A 236 -20.25 -7.03 -30.53
CA ILE A 236 -20.71 -7.12 -31.91
C ILE A 236 -19.64 -6.53 -32.84
N VAL A 237 -19.24 -7.28 -33.85
CA VAL A 237 -18.20 -6.85 -34.81
C VAL A 237 -18.70 -6.87 -36.24
N ASP A 238 -18.13 -6.01 -37.09
CA ASP A 238 -18.37 -5.99 -38.51
C ASP A 238 -17.62 -7.14 -39.24
N PHE A 239 -17.76 -7.21 -40.55
CA PHE A 239 -17.11 -8.23 -41.38
C PHE A 239 -15.58 -8.10 -41.43
N ASN A 240 -15.02 -6.96 -41.04
CA ASN A 240 -13.59 -6.73 -40.91
C ASN A 240 -13.08 -7.02 -39.49
N GLY A 241 -13.94 -7.44 -38.54
CA GLY A 241 -13.60 -7.66 -37.15
C GLY A 241 -13.50 -6.40 -36.28
N LYS A 242 -13.89 -5.23 -36.84
CA LYS A 242 -13.95 -3.98 -36.07
C LYS A 242 -15.18 -3.93 -35.18
N LEU A 243 -15.05 -3.23 -34.08
CA LEU A 243 -16.14 -3.01 -33.14
C LEU A 243 -17.31 -2.28 -33.80
N ALA A 244 -18.50 -2.91 -33.80
CA ALA A 244 -19.74 -2.33 -34.25
C ALA A 244 -20.69 -1.96 -33.12
N GLY A 245 -20.61 -2.66 -31.99
CA GLY A 245 -21.46 -2.40 -30.83
C GLY A 245 -21.30 -3.42 -29.71
N ILE A 246 -22.12 -3.28 -28.69
CA ILE A 246 -22.25 -4.23 -27.58
C ILE A 246 -23.74 -4.56 -27.37
N PHE A 247 -24.04 -5.80 -27.07
CA PHE A 247 -25.39 -6.26 -26.70
C PHE A 247 -25.32 -6.87 -25.28
N THR A 248 -26.01 -6.26 -24.32
CA THR A 248 -25.97 -6.61 -22.90
C THR A 248 -27.27 -7.27 -22.45
N HIS A 249 -27.28 -7.89 -21.24
CA HIS A 249 -28.52 -8.32 -20.60
C HIS A 249 -29.55 -7.18 -20.47
N GLY A 250 -29.10 -5.95 -20.24
CA GLY A 250 -29.96 -4.77 -20.14
C GLY A 250 -30.64 -4.46 -21.50
N ASP A 251 -29.89 -4.59 -22.59
CA ASP A 251 -30.45 -4.41 -23.95
C ASP A 251 -31.49 -5.47 -24.27
N PHE A 252 -31.19 -6.73 -23.93
CA PHE A 252 -32.14 -7.83 -24.06
C PHE A 252 -33.45 -7.56 -23.32
N VAL A 253 -33.36 -7.21 -22.03
CA VAL A 253 -34.56 -6.97 -21.20
C VAL A 253 -35.38 -5.81 -21.72
N ARG A 254 -34.76 -4.69 -22.12
CA ARG A 254 -35.47 -3.53 -22.71
C ARG A 254 -36.20 -3.89 -23.97
N SER A 255 -35.52 -4.59 -24.88
CA SER A 255 -36.10 -4.95 -26.16
C SER A 255 -37.20 -6.02 -26.02
N TYR A 256 -37.02 -6.98 -25.10
CA TYR A 256 -38.03 -8.02 -24.84
C TYR A 256 -39.34 -7.47 -24.27
N GLN A 257 -39.32 -6.34 -23.56
CA GLN A 257 -40.54 -5.66 -23.05
C GLN A 257 -41.40 -5.14 -24.17
N THR A 258 -40.82 -4.75 -25.33
CA THR A 258 -41.53 -4.20 -26.51
C THR A 258 -41.84 -5.26 -27.54
N ASN A 259 -40.96 -6.25 -27.69
CA ASN A 259 -41.13 -7.36 -28.65
C ASN A 259 -40.72 -8.68 -28.00
N ARG A 260 -41.68 -9.60 -27.80
CA ARG A 260 -41.42 -10.92 -27.19
C ARG A 260 -40.77 -11.91 -28.17
N GLU A 261 -40.79 -11.65 -29.48
CA GLU A 261 -40.18 -12.47 -30.54
C GLU A 261 -38.80 -11.92 -30.94
N ILE A 262 -38.16 -11.14 -30.10
CA ILE A 262 -36.85 -10.52 -30.34
C ILE A 262 -35.77 -11.53 -30.75
N GLY A 263 -35.88 -12.80 -30.31
CA GLY A 263 -34.88 -13.84 -30.56
C GLY A 263 -34.54 -14.01 -32.06
N ASP A 264 -35.49 -13.83 -32.94
CA ASP A 264 -35.38 -14.03 -34.40
C ASP A 264 -35.04 -12.73 -35.17
N THR A 265 -34.75 -11.65 -34.44
CA THR A 265 -34.34 -10.36 -35.04
C THR A 265 -32.83 -10.19 -35.05
N PRO A 266 -32.24 -9.40 -35.97
CA PRO A 266 -30.82 -9.12 -35.99
C PRO A 266 -30.36 -8.40 -34.68
N VAL A 267 -29.23 -8.80 -34.12
CA VAL A 267 -28.69 -8.18 -32.94
C VAL A 267 -28.30 -6.71 -33.15
N SER A 268 -27.98 -6.34 -34.39
CA SER A 268 -27.69 -4.96 -34.78
C SER A 268 -28.83 -3.97 -34.54
N ASP A 269 -30.07 -4.44 -34.50
CA ASP A 269 -31.25 -3.59 -34.25
C ASP A 269 -31.45 -3.28 -32.75
N HIS A 270 -30.73 -3.97 -31.89
CA HIS A 270 -30.92 -3.94 -30.42
C HIS A 270 -29.65 -3.59 -29.65
N MET A 271 -28.48 -3.61 -30.31
CA MET A 271 -27.19 -3.32 -29.67
C MET A 271 -27.02 -1.83 -29.39
N THR A 272 -26.15 -1.52 -28.44
CA THR A 272 -25.59 -0.19 -28.26
C THR A 272 -24.45 0.00 -29.27
N THR A 273 -24.56 0.99 -30.16
CA THR A 273 -23.65 1.18 -31.33
C THR A 273 -22.37 1.94 -31.01
N ASP A 274 -22.32 2.64 -29.90
CA ASP A 274 -21.12 3.37 -29.43
C ASP A 274 -20.81 2.97 -27.99
N PRO A 275 -20.32 1.72 -27.77
CA PRO A 275 -20.03 1.25 -26.45
C PRO A 275 -18.80 1.93 -25.88
N ILE A 276 -18.77 2.07 -24.56
CA ILE A 276 -17.58 2.55 -23.85
C ILE A 276 -16.48 1.51 -23.98
N THR A 277 -15.30 1.95 -24.38
CA THR A 277 -14.14 1.10 -24.61
C THR A 277 -12.98 1.45 -23.69
N VAL A 278 -12.08 0.48 -23.49
CA VAL A 278 -10.77 0.66 -22.85
C VAL A 278 -9.71 0.03 -23.75
N HIS A 279 -8.48 0.52 -23.63
CA HIS A 279 -7.36 -0.03 -24.37
C HIS A 279 -6.68 -1.16 -23.60
N GLU A 280 -6.22 -2.20 -24.29
CA GLU A 280 -5.53 -3.35 -23.66
C GLU A 280 -4.34 -2.95 -22.75
N ASN A 281 -3.69 -1.84 -23.07
CA ASN A 281 -2.54 -1.32 -22.32
C ASN A 281 -2.91 -0.36 -21.17
N ASP A 282 -4.19 0.01 -21.03
CA ASP A 282 -4.64 0.84 -19.91
C ASP A 282 -4.48 0.10 -18.59
N LEU A 283 -4.41 0.83 -17.49
CA LEU A 283 -4.35 0.23 -16.15
C LEU A 283 -5.74 -0.29 -15.73
N ALA A 284 -5.76 -1.38 -14.98
CA ALA A 284 -6.99 -1.93 -14.41
C ALA A 284 -7.74 -0.89 -13.53
N ALA A 285 -7.01 0.03 -12.91
CA ALA A 285 -7.56 1.17 -12.20
C ALA A 285 -8.49 2.04 -13.06
N GLU A 286 -8.17 2.21 -14.32
CA GLU A 286 -8.97 2.99 -15.27
C GLU A 286 -10.30 2.30 -15.56
N VAL A 287 -10.31 0.98 -15.69
CA VAL A 287 -11.54 0.19 -15.82
C VAL A 287 -12.48 0.46 -14.66
N VAL A 288 -11.98 0.37 -13.42
CA VAL A 288 -12.79 0.62 -12.22
C VAL A 288 -13.37 2.03 -12.21
N ARG A 289 -12.57 3.03 -12.61
CA ARG A 289 -13.00 4.43 -12.70
C ARG A 289 -14.14 4.58 -13.72
N ILE A 290 -13.97 4.05 -14.92
CA ILE A 290 -14.93 4.16 -16.03
C ILE A 290 -16.25 3.47 -15.69
N LEU A 291 -16.19 2.24 -15.15
CA LEU A 291 -17.39 1.50 -14.74
C LEU A 291 -18.24 2.29 -13.72
N ARG A 292 -17.59 2.92 -12.74
CA ARG A 292 -18.25 3.74 -11.71
C ARG A 292 -18.82 5.04 -12.28
N GLU A 293 -18.04 5.74 -13.09
CA GLU A 293 -18.40 7.05 -13.65
C GLU A 293 -19.58 6.94 -14.61
N HIS A 294 -19.55 5.94 -15.50
CA HIS A 294 -20.56 5.74 -16.52
C HIS A 294 -21.69 4.80 -16.08
N ARG A 295 -21.59 4.17 -14.90
CA ARG A 295 -22.58 3.22 -14.37
C ARG A 295 -22.89 2.09 -15.33
N VAL A 296 -21.86 1.52 -15.94
CA VAL A 296 -21.92 0.35 -16.80
C VAL A 296 -21.23 -0.83 -16.13
N ASP A 297 -21.63 -2.05 -16.51
CA ASP A 297 -21.10 -3.28 -15.92
C ASP A 297 -20.06 -3.96 -16.82
N ASP A 298 -20.06 -3.64 -18.11
CA ASP A 298 -19.23 -4.26 -19.15
C ASP A 298 -18.49 -3.19 -19.98
N LEU A 299 -17.20 -3.41 -20.25
CA LEU A 299 -16.37 -2.58 -21.13
C LEU A 299 -15.74 -3.42 -22.22
N VAL A 300 -15.83 -2.94 -23.46
CA VAL A 300 -15.17 -3.57 -24.61
C VAL A 300 -13.69 -3.18 -24.60
N VAL A 301 -12.80 -4.17 -24.74
CA VAL A 301 -11.36 -3.92 -24.86
C VAL A 301 -10.96 -3.89 -26.32
N ILE A 302 -10.26 -2.83 -26.69
CA ILE A 302 -9.75 -2.63 -28.06
C ILE A 302 -8.23 -2.59 -28.09
N ASN A 303 -7.65 -2.96 -29.24
CA ASN A 303 -6.23 -2.80 -29.53
C ASN A 303 -5.95 -1.48 -30.28
N ASN A 304 -4.67 -1.24 -30.61
CA ASN A 304 -4.24 -0.06 -31.37
C ASN A 304 -4.86 0.07 -32.78
N ALA A 305 -5.38 -1.02 -33.36
CA ALA A 305 -6.06 -1.01 -34.64
C ALA A 305 -7.58 -0.72 -34.53
N GLY A 306 -8.10 -0.57 -33.30
CA GLY A 306 -9.52 -0.41 -33.00
C GLY A 306 -10.34 -1.71 -33.14
N GLU A 307 -9.67 -2.86 -33.11
CA GLU A 307 -10.31 -4.16 -33.12
C GLU A 307 -10.74 -4.56 -31.72
N ALA A 308 -11.93 -5.14 -31.58
CA ALA A 308 -12.41 -5.69 -30.32
C ALA A 308 -11.69 -7.01 -30.01
N ILE A 309 -10.86 -7.01 -28.97
CA ILE A 309 -10.00 -8.13 -28.58
C ILE A 309 -10.38 -8.78 -27.25
N GLY A 310 -11.26 -8.14 -26.46
CA GLY A 310 -11.69 -8.65 -25.16
C GLY A 310 -12.86 -7.92 -24.56
N LEU A 311 -13.27 -8.38 -23.39
CA LEU A 311 -14.32 -7.80 -22.56
C LEU A 311 -13.84 -7.80 -21.10
N VAL A 312 -14.17 -6.77 -20.33
CA VAL A 312 -13.99 -6.75 -18.88
C VAL A 312 -15.31 -6.40 -18.22
N ASP A 313 -15.72 -7.20 -17.24
CA ASP A 313 -16.90 -6.94 -16.42
C ASP A 313 -16.54 -6.75 -14.92
N VAL A 314 -17.52 -6.32 -14.12
CA VAL A 314 -17.36 -6.13 -12.66
C VAL A 314 -16.95 -7.43 -11.96
N GLN A 315 -17.39 -8.61 -12.45
CA GLN A 315 -17.05 -9.90 -11.85
C GLN A 315 -15.57 -10.26 -12.10
N ASP A 316 -15.03 -9.88 -13.25
CA ASP A 316 -13.62 -10.09 -13.57
C ASP A 316 -12.73 -9.26 -12.62
N LEU A 317 -13.11 -8.01 -12.34
CA LEU A 317 -12.42 -7.20 -11.35
C LEU A 317 -12.43 -7.87 -9.97
N ALA A 318 -13.57 -8.41 -9.55
CA ALA A 318 -13.67 -9.11 -8.27
C ALA A 318 -12.78 -10.35 -8.20
N ARG A 319 -12.72 -11.16 -9.28
CA ARG A 319 -11.83 -12.35 -9.37
C ARG A 319 -10.35 -11.98 -9.24
N HIS A 320 -9.96 -10.80 -9.72
CA HIS A 320 -8.59 -10.30 -9.63
C HIS A 320 -8.32 -9.50 -8.35
N GLY A 321 -9.33 -9.34 -7.45
CA GLY A 321 -9.21 -8.60 -6.20
C GLY A 321 -9.09 -7.09 -6.40
N LEU A 322 -9.79 -6.56 -7.42
CA LEU A 322 -9.76 -5.15 -7.84
C LEU A 322 -11.09 -4.41 -7.57
N SER A 323 -12.03 -5.04 -6.86
CA SER A 323 -13.37 -4.48 -6.54
C SER A 323 -13.37 -3.68 -5.24
#